data_aab5bc9bf74ae3243040ae08d2214970
#
_entry.id   aab5bc9bf74ae3243040ae08d2214970
#
_cell.length_a   1.000
_cell.length_b   1.000
_cell.length_c   1.000
_cell.angle_alpha   90.00
_cell.angle_beta   90.00
_cell.angle_gamma   90.00
#
_symmetry.space_group_name_H-M   'P 1'
#
loop_
_entity.id
_entity.type
_entity.pdbx_description
1 polymer ?
#
loop_
_entity_poly.entity_id
_entity_poly.type
_entity_poly.pdbx_seq_one_letter_code
_entity_poly.pdbx_strand_id
1 'polypeptide(L)'
;MIMTSLVFAMALNMATMKGDPMDEARKAFNNCLIKEHNEAVKAKKGASEFNEVIQKACPTERQTYFDILVKSEKGFGSKQAEAEKYANEEIQMMIDGTTSAFGENASTGGQLAEEK
;
A
#
# COMPACT_ATOMS: atom_id res chain seq x y z
N MET A 1 50.16 1.10 13.75
CA MET A 1 50.08 0.11 14.68
C MET A 1 48.70 -0.28 15.18
N ILE A 2 47.67 0.38 14.97
CA ILE A 2 46.34 0.03 15.44
C ILE A 2 45.36 0.61 14.47
N MET A 3 44.96 -0.18 13.51
CA MET A 3 44.18 0.31 12.43
C MET A 3 43.05 -0.64 12.11
N THR A 4 42.32 -1.09 13.10
CA THR A 4 41.33 -2.09 12.81
C THR A 4 39.95 -1.77 13.28
N SER A 5 39.70 -0.53 13.70
CA SER A 5 38.39 -0.21 14.29
C SER A 5 37.38 0.46 13.34
N LEU A 6 37.78 0.79 12.14
CA LEU A 6 36.90 1.58 11.27
C LEU A 6 36.01 0.79 10.33
N VAL A 7 36.28 -0.48 10.17
CA VAL A 7 35.53 -1.28 9.20
C VAL A 7 34.24 -1.84 9.80
N PHE A 8 34.15 -1.91 11.09
CA PHE A 8 33.01 -2.53 11.76
C PHE A 8 31.75 -1.65 11.81
N ALA A 9 31.93 -0.33 11.73
CA ALA A 9 30.81 0.57 11.87
C ALA A 9 29.91 0.61 10.62
N MET A 10 30.45 0.28 9.46
CA MET A 10 29.67 0.30 8.21
C MET A 10 28.77 -0.91 8.03
N ALA A 11 29.13 -2.04 8.58
CA ALA A 11 28.32 -3.24 8.46
C ALA A 11 27.04 -3.16 9.30
N LEU A 12 27.07 -2.41 10.40
CA LEU A 12 25.92 -2.23 11.28
C LEU A 12 24.83 -1.36 10.66
N ASN A 13 25.20 -0.39 9.83
CA ASN A 13 24.25 0.49 9.18
C ASN A 13 23.43 -0.23 8.10
N MET A 14 24.00 -1.20 7.43
CA MET A 14 23.27 -1.96 6.41
C MET A 14 22.29 -2.96 7.03
N ALA A 15 22.58 -3.47 8.20
CA ALA A 15 21.71 -4.44 8.89
C ALA A 15 20.45 -3.79 9.47
N THR A 16 20.47 -2.45 9.66
CA THR A 16 19.33 -1.72 10.23
C THR A 16 18.47 -1.02 9.18
N MET A 17 18.83 -1.12 7.90
CA MET A 17 18.04 -0.51 6.84
C MET A 17 16.74 -1.27 6.66
N LYS A 18 15.66 -0.63 7.03
CA LYS A 18 14.32 -1.11 6.74
C LYS A 18 13.91 -0.66 5.35
N GLY A 19 12.82 -1.23 4.84
CA GLY A 19 12.31 -0.88 3.55
C GLY A 19 11.99 0.61 3.40
N ASP A 20 11.85 1.02 2.16
CA ASP A 20 11.48 2.36 1.77
C ASP A 20 10.15 2.76 2.43
N PRO A 21 10.04 3.94 3.03
CA PRO A 21 8.79 4.41 3.62
C PRO A 21 7.60 4.38 2.66
N MET A 22 7.83 4.66 1.37
CA MET A 22 6.78 4.57 0.36
C MET A 22 6.33 3.13 0.16
N ASP A 23 7.25 2.20 0.08
CA ASP A 23 6.92 0.79 -0.08
C ASP A 23 6.18 0.25 1.14
N GLU A 24 6.59 0.64 2.33
CA GLU A 24 5.90 0.24 3.56
C GLU A 24 4.48 0.80 3.62
N ALA A 25 4.29 2.07 3.24
CA ALA A 25 2.97 2.69 3.23
C ALA A 25 2.06 2.05 2.18
N ARG A 26 2.60 1.75 1.00
CA ARG A 26 1.87 1.04 -0.06
C ARG A 26 1.45 -0.35 0.43
N LYS A 27 2.37 -1.04 1.05
CA LYS A 27 2.11 -2.39 1.57
C LYS A 27 1.04 -2.38 2.67
N ALA A 28 1.11 -1.43 3.59
CA ALA A 28 0.12 -1.31 4.65
C ALA A 28 -1.27 -1.05 4.08
N PHE A 29 -1.37 -0.18 3.08
CA PHE A 29 -2.65 0.09 2.43
C PHE A 29 -3.13 -1.15 1.68
N ASN A 30 -2.27 -1.79 0.91
CA ASN A 30 -2.63 -3.00 0.16
C ASN A 30 -3.10 -4.11 1.10
N ASN A 31 -2.40 -4.35 2.19
CA ASN A 31 -2.79 -5.38 3.15
C ASN A 31 -4.12 -5.07 3.82
N CYS A 32 -4.40 -3.80 4.07
CA CYS A 32 -5.70 -3.40 4.59
C CYS A 32 -6.81 -3.69 3.56
N LEU A 33 -6.59 -3.37 2.28
CA LEU A 33 -7.55 -3.69 1.22
C LEU A 33 -7.76 -5.20 1.09
N ILE A 34 -6.69 -5.98 1.20
CA ILE A 34 -6.76 -7.45 1.16
C ILE A 34 -7.63 -7.98 2.28
N LYS A 35 -7.47 -7.43 3.47
CA LYS A 35 -8.28 -7.83 4.63
C LYS A 35 -9.77 -7.56 4.37
N GLU A 36 -10.09 -6.39 3.83
CA GLU A 36 -11.47 -6.04 3.48
C GLU A 36 -12.04 -7.00 2.43
N HIS A 37 -11.23 -7.33 1.41
CA HIS A 37 -11.60 -8.30 0.39
C HIS A 37 -11.93 -9.66 1.02
N ASN A 38 -11.03 -10.17 1.86
CA ASN A 38 -11.20 -11.49 2.44
C ASN A 38 -12.41 -11.57 3.37
N GLU A 39 -12.66 -10.54 4.14
CA GLU A 39 -13.83 -10.46 5.01
C GLU A 39 -15.12 -10.41 4.19
N ALA A 40 -15.13 -9.67 3.09
CA ALA A 40 -16.30 -9.57 2.22
C ALA A 40 -16.60 -10.89 1.51
N VAL A 41 -15.56 -11.62 1.08
CA VAL A 41 -15.74 -12.96 0.50
C VAL A 41 -16.35 -13.91 1.52
N LYS A 42 -15.84 -13.91 2.74
CA LYS A 42 -16.38 -14.77 3.82
C LYS A 42 -17.83 -14.42 4.16
N ALA A 43 -18.15 -13.13 4.17
CA ALA A 43 -19.50 -12.65 4.47
C ALA A 43 -20.45 -12.77 3.27
N LYS A 44 -19.95 -13.23 2.14
CA LYS A 44 -20.73 -13.39 0.90
C LYS A 44 -21.40 -12.10 0.44
N LYS A 45 -20.68 -10.98 0.57
CA LYS A 45 -21.18 -9.68 0.10
C LYS A 45 -21.32 -9.64 -1.41
N GLY A 46 -22.29 -8.88 -1.88
CA GLY A 46 -22.46 -8.65 -3.31
C GLY A 46 -21.41 -7.69 -3.86
N ALA A 47 -21.17 -7.75 -5.18
CA ALA A 47 -20.18 -6.91 -5.83
C ALA A 47 -20.44 -5.41 -5.64
N SER A 48 -21.69 -4.99 -5.73
CA SER A 48 -22.06 -3.59 -5.56
C SER A 48 -21.81 -3.10 -4.14
N GLU A 49 -22.18 -3.92 -3.15
CA GLU A 49 -21.94 -3.61 -1.74
C GLU A 49 -20.46 -3.52 -1.44
N PHE A 50 -19.66 -4.48 -1.92
CA PHE A 50 -18.22 -4.46 -1.71
C PHE A 50 -17.59 -3.22 -2.35
N ASN A 51 -18.02 -2.88 -3.56
CA ASN A 51 -17.47 -1.71 -4.27
C ASN A 51 -17.69 -0.42 -3.48
N GLU A 52 -18.85 -0.26 -2.85
CA GLU A 52 -19.11 0.90 -2.00
C GLU A 52 -18.22 0.92 -0.76
N VAL A 53 -18.04 -0.22 -0.12
CA VAL A 53 -17.22 -0.35 1.09
C VAL A 53 -15.76 -0.07 0.78
N ILE A 54 -15.23 -0.66 -0.29
CA ILE A 54 -13.80 -0.57 -0.58
C ILE A 54 -13.36 0.85 -0.96
N GLN A 55 -14.24 1.66 -1.54
CA GLN A 55 -13.92 3.05 -1.89
C GLN A 55 -13.62 3.90 -0.66
N LYS A 56 -14.12 3.51 0.50
CA LYS A 56 -13.98 4.26 1.75
C LYS A 56 -13.13 3.54 2.79
N ALA A 57 -12.69 2.34 2.47
CA ALA A 57 -11.94 1.52 3.41
C ALA A 57 -10.54 2.06 3.66
N CYS A 58 -9.98 1.69 4.81
CA CYS A 58 -8.59 1.95 5.14
C CYS A 58 -8.21 3.44 5.09
N PRO A 59 -8.97 4.33 5.75
CA PRO A 59 -8.72 5.77 5.63
C PRO A 59 -7.36 6.20 6.15
N THR A 60 -6.87 5.61 7.22
CA THR A 60 -5.57 5.95 7.80
C THR A 60 -4.42 5.55 6.89
N GLU A 61 -4.42 4.30 6.44
CA GLU A 61 -3.39 3.77 5.55
C GLU A 61 -3.41 4.48 4.20
N ARG A 62 -4.61 4.77 3.71
CA ARG A 62 -4.82 5.51 2.46
C ARG A 62 -4.21 6.91 2.55
N GLN A 63 -4.47 7.62 3.64
CA GLN A 63 -3.96 8.97 3.81
C GLN A 63 -2.44 8.98 3.94
N THR A 64 -1.88 8.04 4.69
CA THR A 64 -0.44 7.93 4.84
C THR A 64 0.24 7.71 3.49
N TYR A 65 -0.30 6.80 2.69
CA TYR A 65 0.25 6.52 1.37
C TYR A 65 0.08 7.72 0.44
N PHE A 66 -1.09 8.36 0.46
CA PHE A 66 -1.35 9.57 -0.32
C PHE A 66 -0.32 10.66 -0.01
N ASP A 67 -0.08 10.93 1.26
CA ASP A 67 0.84 11.99 1.68
C ASP A 67 2.28 11.71 1.20
N ILE A 68 2.71 10.47 1.29
CA ILE A 68 4.05 10.07 0.83
C ILE A 68 4.17 10.19 -0.69
N LEU A 69 3.14 9.78 -1.43
CA LEU A 69 3.13 9.92 -2.89
C LEU A 69 3.20 11.38 -3.31
N VAL A 70 2.41 12.24 -2.69
CA VAL A 70 2.41 13.68 -2.98
C VAL A 70 3.79 14.28 -2.71
N LYS A 71 4.37 13.95 -1.56
CA LYS A 71 5.70 14.46 -1.19
C LYS A 71 6.75 14.01 -2.19
N SER A 72 6.71 12.76 -2.60
CA SER A 72 7.65 12.20 -3.58
C SER A 72 7.54 12.91 -4.92
N GLU A 73 6.32 13.09 -5.42
CA GLU A 73 6.08 13.75 -6.71
C GLU A 73 6.54 15.22 -6.68
N LYS A 74 6.28 15.92 -5.60
CA LYS A 74 6.76 17.28 -5.44
C LYS A 74 8.28 17.35 -5.40
N GLY A 75 8.92 16.34 -4.81
CA GLY A 75 10.37 16.21 -4.82
C GLY A 75 10.96 16.07 -6.20
N PHE A 76 10.20 15.51 -7.16
CA PHE A 76 10.60 15.42 -8.56
C PHE A 76 10.19 16.63 -9.40
N GLY A 77 9.60 17.65 -8.78
CA GLY A 77 9.29 18.90 -9.46
C GLY A 77 7.82 19.08 -9.83
N SER A 78 6.94 18.13 -9.49
CA SER A 78 5.53 18.28 -9.77
C SER A 78 4.89 19.38 -8.91
N LYS A 79 3.90 20.05 -9.47
CA LYS A 79 3.11 21.00 -8.72
C LYS A 79 2.13 20.25 -7.81
N GLN A 80 1.62 20.93 -6.79
CA GLN A 80 0.73 20.32 -5.80
C GLN A 80 -0.47 19.62 -6.45
N ALA A 81 -1.15 20.26 -7.38
CA ALA A 81 -2.33 19.69 -8.03
C ALA A 81 -1.98 18.44 -8.85
N GLU A 82 -0.83 18.45 -9.53
CA GLU A 82 -0.37 17.32 -10.31
C GLU A 82 0.01 16.15 -9.41
N ALA A 83 0.70 16.45 -8.31
CA ALA A 83 1.10 15.44 -7.33
C ALA A 83 -0.11 14.76 -6.70
N GLU A 84 -1.14 15.52 -6.34
CA GLU A 84 -2.37 14.97 -5.79
C GLU A 84 -3.12 14.11 -6.80
N LYS A 85 -3.16 14.54 -8.04
CA LYS A 85 -3.80 13.77 -9.12
C LYS A 85 -3.10 12.41 -9.28
N TYR A 86 -1.78 12.43 -9.33
CA TYR A 86 -1.00 11.20 -9.44
C TYR A 86 -1.26 10.28 -8.26
N ALA A 87 -1.25 10.83 -7.04
CA ALA A 87 -1.49 10.03 -5.83
C ALA A 87 -2.87 9.39 -5.84
N ASN A 88 -3.90 10.15 -6.25
CA ASN A 88 -5.26 9.63 -6.35
C ASN A 88 -5.38 8.54 -7.39
N GLU A 89 -4.69 8.67 -8.52
CA GLU A 89 -4.69 7.65 -9.58
C GLU A 89 -4.04 6.35 -9.10
N GLU A 90 -2.91 6.45 -8.39
CA GLU A 90 -2.23 5.28 -7.85
C GLU A 90 -3.10 4.54 -6.83
N ILE A 91 -3.73 5.29 -5.95
CA ILE A 91 -4.64 4.72 -4.94
C ILE A 91 -5.83 4.05 -5.61
N GLN A 92 -6.43 4.71 -6.61
CA GLN A 92 -7.58 4.16 -7.31
C GLN A 92 -7.22 2.87 -8.07
N MET A 93 -6.02 2.79 -8.63
CA MET A 93 -5.56 1.57 -9.28
C MET A 93 -5.52 0.39 -8.32
N MET A 94 -5.07 0.62 -7.08
CA MET A 94 -5.04 -0.43 -6.07
C MET A 94 -6.45 -0.86 -5.66
N ILE A 95 -7.35 0.10 -5.50
CA ILE A 95 -8.74 -0.18 -5.18
C ILE A 95 -9.40 -0.98 -6.31
N ASP A 96 -9.18 -0.58 -7.56
CA ASP A 96 -9.73 -1.26 -8.73
C ASP A 96 -9.19 -2.69 -8.84
N GLY A 97 -7.90 -2.89 -8.54
CA GLY A 97 -7.30 -4.23 -8.52
C GLY A 97 -7.97 -5.12 -7.48
N THR A 98 -8.25 -4.58 -6.30
CA THR A 98 -8.93 -5.33 -5.24
C THR A 98 -10.39 -5.64 -5.62
N THR A 99 -11.06 -4.71 -6.27
CA THR A 99 -12.43 -4.92 -6.76
C THR A 99 -12.48 -6.02 -7.81
N SER A 100 -11.49 -6.03 -8.72
CA SER A 100 -11.40 -7.10 -9.74
C SER A 100 -11.15 -8.46 -9.08
N ALA A 101 -10.26 -8.51 -8.11
CA ALA A 101 -9.99 -9.75 -7.38
C ALA A 101 -11.23 -10.24 -6.65
N PHE A 102 -12.01 -9.34 -6.06
CA PHE A 102 -13.27 -9.71 -5.41
C PHE A 102 -14.23 -10.34 -6.41
N GLY A 103 -14.36 -9.76 -7.59
CA GLY A 103 -15.22 -10.31 -8.64
C GLY A 103 -14.84 -11.74 -9.02
N GLU A 104 -13.56 -12.05 -9.04
CA GLU A 104 -13.06 -13.39 -9.34
C GLU A 104 -13.26 -14.36 -8.17
N ASN A 105 -13.11 -13.89 -6.95
CA ASN A 105 -13.06 -14.74 -5.75
C ASN A 105 -14.40 -14.90 -5.04
N ALA A 106 -15.36 -14.03 -5.27
CA ALA A 106 -16.62 -14.01 -4.54
C ALA A 106 -17.40 -15.33 -4.65
N SER A 107 -17.40 -15.96 -5.82
CA SER A 107 -18.13 -17.20 -6.05
C SER A 107 -17.38 -18.45 -5.61
N THR A 108 -16.06 -18.37 -5.54
CA THR A 108 -15.21 -19.53 -5.24
C THR A 108 -14.71 -19.55 -3.79
N GLY A 109 -14.88 -18.46 -3.06
CA GLY A 109 -14.35 -18.33 -1.72
C GLY A 109 -12.84 -18.04 -1.66
N GLY A 110 -12.25 -17.65 -2.78
CA GLY A 110 -10.81 -17.38 -2.84
C GLY A 110 -10.39 -16.26 -1.91
N GLN A 111 -9.21 -16.39 -1.31
CA GLN A 111 -8.62 -15.43 -0.40
C GLN A 111 -7.33 -14.88 -0.99
N LEU A 112 -7.02 -13.62 -0.69
CA LEU A 112 -5.76 -13.00 -1.07
C LEU A 112 -4.76 -13.12 0.07
N ALA A 113 -3.49 -13.30 -0.28
CA ALA A 113 -2.40 -13.35 0.71
C ALA A 113 -1.86 -11.94 0.94
N GLU A 114 -1.64 -11.60 2.21
CA GLU A 114 -1.03 -10.33 2.56
C GLU A 114 0.44 -10.29 2.14
N GLU A 115 0.92 -9.12 1.78
CA GLU A 115 2.34 -8.89 1.51
C GLU A 115 3.13 -8.88 2.82
N LYS A 116 4.28 -9.51 2.80
CA LYS A 116 5.19 -9.55 3.96
C LYS A 116 6.21 -8.42 3.96
#